data_5c4b43596df1f28c64e77d38412f283e
#
_entry.id   5c4b43596df1f28c64e77d38412f283e
#
_cell.length_a   1.000
_cell.length_b   1.000
_cell.length_c   1.000
_cell.angle_alpha   90.00
_cell.angle_beta   90.00
_cell.angle_gamma   90.00
#
_symmetry.space_group_name_H-M   'P 1'
#
loop_
_entity.id
_entity.type
_entity.pdbx_description
1 polymer ?
#
loop_
_entity_poly.entity_id
_entity_poly.type
_entity_poly.pdbx_seq_one_letter_code
_entity_poly.pdbx_strand_id
1 'polypeptide(L)'
;MGKDGYAVVDETMQHPRCVYQLLKKHYSRYTPEMVSKISGTPKDAFLKVCEYIASTAAPDRVMTIMYALGWTQHSQGSQMIRTGAIVQLLLGNIGLPGGGMNALRGHSNIQGLTDLGLL
;
A
#
# COMPACT_ATOMS: atom_id res chain seq x y z
N MET A 1 3.00 -17.16 18.25
CA MET A 1 1.87 -17.79 17.54
C MET A 1 0.84 -18.20 18.54
N GLY A 2 -0.44 -18.15 18.18
CA GLY A 2 -1.53 -18.72 18.98
C GLY A 2 -1.43 -20.25 19.07
N LYS A 3 -2.26 -20.85 19.91
CA LYS A 3 -2.27 -22.31 20.13
C LYS A 3 -2.64 -23.12 18.87
N ASP A 4 -3.27 -22.48 17.89
CA ASP A 4 -3.75 -23.02 16.61
C ASP A 4 -2.77 -22.78 15.45
N GLY A 5 -1.59 -22.26 15.72
CA GLY A 5 -0.56 -21.95 14.71
C GLY A 5 -0.76 -20.64 13.96
N TYR A 6 -1.86 -19.91 14.17
CA TYR A 6 -2.12 -18.61 13.58
C TYR A 6 -1.53 -17.47 14.41
N ALA A 7 -1.46 -16.28 13.83
CA ALA A 7 -1.07 -15.08 14.56
C ALA A 7 -2.10 -14.76 15.66
N VAL A 8 -1.64 -14.31 16.82
CA VAL A 8 -2.55 -13.81 17.86
C VAL A 8 -3.21 -12.54 17.36
N VAL A 9 -4.53 -12.49 17.45
CA VAL A 9 -5.35 -11.33 17.05
C VAL A 9 -5.61 -10.45 18.26
N ASP A 10 -5.48 -9.15 18.09
CA ASP A 10 -5.89 -8.12 19.04
C ASP A 10 -7.02 -7.29 18.41
N GLU A 11 -8.26 -7.62 18.72
CA GLU A 11 -9.45 -6.96 18.20
C GLU A 11 -9.53 -5.48 18.62
N THR A 12 -8.89 -5.12 19.74
CA THR A 12 -8.86 -3.74 20.20
C THR A 12 -7.85 -2.87 19.45
N MET A 13 -6.88 -3.49 18.79
CA MET A 13 -5.74 -2.84 18.15
C MET A 13 -4.91 -1.93 19.08
N GLN A 14 -5.00 -2.14 20.40
CA GLN A 14 -4.32 -1.29 21.40
C GLN A 14 -3.03 -1.92 21.96
N HIS A 15 -2.85 -3.23 21.79
CA HIS A 15 -1.67 -3.90 22.29
C HIS A 15 -0.38 -3.33 21.66
N PRO A 16 0.69 -3.04 22.42
CA PRO A 16 1.91 -2.41 21.87
C PRO A 16 2.59 -3.20 20.75
N ARG A 17 2.40 -4.52 20.71
CA ARG A 17 2.90 -5.41 19.64
C ARG A 17 1.88 -5.66 18.53
N CYS A 18 0.71 -5.04 18.56
CA CYS A 18 -0.23 -5.10 17.46
C CYS A 18 0.43 -4.48 16.19
N VAL A 19 0.26 -5.14 15.07
CA VAL A 19 0.83 -4.67 13.78
C VAL A 19 0.42 -3.24 13.47
N TYR A 20 -0.83 -2.87 13.73
CA TYR A 20 -1.32 -1.50 13.55
C TYR A 20 -0.53 -0.48 14.38
N GLN A 21 -0.26 -0.77 15.67
CA GLN A 21 0.51 0.13 16.52
C GLN A 21 1.98 0.24 16.08
N LEU A 22 2.56 -0.86 15.63
CA LEU A 22 3.92 -0.87 15.10
C LEU A 22 4.01 -0.06 13.80
N LEU A 23 3.05 -0.19 12.88
CA LEU A 23 2.97 0.61 11.65
C LEU A 23 2.82 2.10 11.99
N LYS A 24 1.88 2.45 12.86
CA LYS A 24 1.65 3.84 13.30
C LYS A 24 2.92 4.46 13.87
N LYS A 25 3.63 3.75 14.73
CA LYS A 25 4.92 4.18 15.29
C LYS A 25 5.99 4.32 14.20
N HIS A 26 6.08 3.36 13.28
CA HIS A 26 7.06 3.38 12.21
C HIS A 26 6.87 4.58 11.27
N TYR A 27 5.62 4.83 10.85
CA TYR A 27 5.32 5.89 9.88
C TYR A 27 5.14 7.28 10.49
N SER A 28 5.09 7.42 11.82
CA SER A 28 4.96 8.73 12.49
C SER A 28 6.08 9.72 12.14
N ARG A 29 7.23 9.21 11.70
CA ARG A 29 8.37 10.02 11.25
C ARG A 29 8.13 10.75 9.92
N TYR A 30 7.19 10.27 9.11
CA TYR A 30 6.90 10.85 7.80
C TYR A 30 5.74 11.84 7.91
N THR A 31 6.05 13.02 8.44
CA THR A 31 5.04 14.08 8.57
C THR A 31 4.67 14.67 7.20
N PRO A 32 3.50 15.29 7.04
CA PRO A 32 3.13 15.97 5.82
C PRO A 32 4.14 17.03 5.36
N GLU A 33 4.81 17.69 6.30
CA GLU A 33 5.87 18.67 6.02
C GLU A 33 7.11 17.98 5.43
N MET A 34 7.50 16.84 5.99
CA MET A 34 8.61 16.05 5.46
C MET A 34 8.29 15.53 4.06
N VAL A 35 7.09 15.02 3.84
CA VAL A 35 6.66 14.54 2.52
C VAL A 35 6.70 15.66 1.50
N SER A 36 6.15 16.84 1.83
CA SER A 36 6.18 18.02 0.95
C SER A 36 7.62 18.44 0.63
N LYS A 37 8.49 18.49 1.63
CA LYS A 37 9.90 18.86 1.45
C LYS A 37 10.68 17.91 0.54
N ILE A 38 10.41 16.60 0.64
CA ILE A 38 11.13 15.58 -0.14
C ILE A 38 10.57 15.45 -1.55
N SER A 39 9.24 15.42 -1.70
CA SER A 39 8.59 15.19 -2.98
C SER A 39 8.40 16.44 -3.83
N GLY A 40 8.47 17.63 -3.22
CA GLY A 40 8.11 18.89 -3.87
C GLY A 40 6.60 19.11 -4.01
N THR A 41 5.77 18.17 -3.57
CA THR A 41 4.30 18.31 -3.62
C THR A 41 3.82 19.29 -2.56
N PRO A 42 2.95 20.27 -2.89
CA PRO A 42 2.32 21.14 -1.89
C PRO A 42 1.61 20.32 -0.81
N LYS A 43 1.76 20.74 0.44
CA LYS A 43 1.21 20.01 1.60
C LYS A 43 -0.30 19.83 1.52
N ASP A 44 -1.02 20.88 1.13
CA ASP A 44 -2.48 20.86 0.99
C ASP A 44 -2.95 19.88 -0.10
N ALA A 45 -2.26 19.84 -1.24
CA ALA A 45 -2.51 18.87 -2.31
C ALA A 45 -2.27 17.44 -1.82
N PHE A 46 -1.17 17.21 -1.10
CA PHE A 46 -0.89 15.90 -0.50
C PHE A 46 -1.98 15.47 0.48
N LEU A 47 -2.38 16.34 1.39
CA LEU A 47 -3.45 16.06 2.36
C LEU A 47 -4.79 15.79 1.66
N LYS A 48 -5.07 16.49 0.57
CA LYS A 48 -6.29 16.25 -0.22
C LYS A 48 -6.32 14.86 -0.85
N VAL A 49 -5.18 14.39 -1.35
CA VAL A 49 -5.05 13.02 -1.84
C VAL A 49 -5.26 12.01 -0.71
N CYS A 50 -4.70 12.26 0.48
CA CYS A 50 -4.91 11.41 1.65
C CYS A 50 -6.41 11.33 2.04
N GLU A 51 -7.15 12.44 1.98
CA GLU A 51 -8.60 12.45 2.22
C GLU A 51 -9.37 11.57 1.22
N TYR A 52 -9.05 11.68 -0.07
CA TYR A 52 -9.68 10.82 -1.09
C TYR A 52 -9.39 9.34 -0.85
N ILE A 53 -8.14 9.00 -0.56
CA ILE A 53 -7.74 7.62 -0.23
C ILE A 53 -8.50 7.14 1.01
N ALA A 54 -8.49 7.89 2.10
CA ALA A 54 -9.17 7.53 3.34
C ALA A 54 -10.69 7.38 3.16
N SER A 55 -11.31 8.14 2.25
CA SER A 55 -12.74 8.05 1.98
C SER A 55 -13.17 6.70 1.38
N THR A 56 -12.23 5.89 0.91
CA THR A 56 -12.49 4.54 0.36
C THR A 56 -12.47 3.45 1.43
N ALA A 57 -12.25 3.77 2.69
CA ALA A 57 -12.35 2.84 3.82
C ALA A 57 -13.80 2.65 4.30
N ALA A 58 -14.78 2.72 3.40
CA ALA A 58 -16.20 2.54 3.69
C ALA A 58 -16.73 1.30 2.97
N PRO A 59 -17.77 0.63 3.52
CA PRO A 59 -18.27 -0.63 2.96
C PRO A 59 -18.78 -0.54 1.51
N ASP A 60 -19.22 0.64 1.09
CA ASP A 60 -19.78 0.94 -0.24
C ASP A 60 -18.78 1.60 -1.20
N ARG A 61 -17.54 1.74 -0.78
CA ARG A 61 -16.49 2.40 -1.56
C ARG A 61 -15.25 1.55 -1.61
N VAL A 62 -14.60 1.56 -2.76
CA VAL A 62 -13.39 0.79 -2.99
C VAL A 62 -12.42 1.59 -3.85
N MET A 63 -11.14 1.39 -3.62
CA MET A 63 -10.06 1.97 -4.42
C MET A 63 -9.18 0.85 -4.95
N THR A 64 -8.76 0.97 -6.21
CA THR A 64 -7.66 0.19 -6.75
C THR A 64 -6.42 1.04 -6.94
N ILE A 65 -5.25 0.44 -6.78
CA ILE A 65 -3.98 1.05 -7.17
C ILE A 65 -3.52 0.38 -8.47
N MET A 66 -3.37 1.19 -9.51
CA MET A 66 -2.81 0.77 -10.79
C MET A 66 -1.40 1.32 -10.92
N TYR A 67 -0.45 0.47 -11.24
CA TYR A 67 0.95 0.87 -11.37
C TYR A 67 1.64 0.18 -12.54
N ALA A 68 2.74 0.73 -12.98
CA ALA A 68 3.60 0.16 -14.01
C ALA A 68 5.06 0.54 -13.74
N LEU A 69 5.82 0.82 -14.79
CA LEU A 69 7.26 1.04 -14.73
C LEU A 69 7.69 2.24 -13.88
N GLY A 70 6.83 3.25 -13.74
CA GLY A 70 7.10 4.40 -12.87
C GLY A 70 7.33 4.04 -11.40
N TRP A 71 6.78 2.92 -10.93
CA TRP A 71 7.05 2.39 -9.59
C TRP A 71 8.10 1.29 -9.60
N THR A 72 8.11 0.42 -10.61
CA THR A 72 9.00 -0.74 -10.61
C THR A 72 10.44 -0.40 -10.95
N GLN A 73 10.67 0.60 -11.79
CA GLN A 73 12.01 0.98 -12.27
C GLN A 73 12.71 1.99 -11.33
N HIS A 74 12.61 1.74 -10.05
CA HIS A 74 13.35 2.45 -9.00
C HIS A 74 14.13 1.46 -8.15
N SER A 75 15.26 1.89 -7.59
CA SER A 75 16.02 1.09 -6.62
C SER A 75 15.17 0.70 -5.39
N GLN A 76 14.13 1.46 -5.08
CA GLN A 76 13.16 1.21 -4.00
C GLN A 76 11.79 0.72 -4.51
N GLY A 77 11.70 0.24 -5.75
CA GLY A 77 10.44 -0.11 -6.39
C GLY A 77 9.62 -1.16 -5.61
N SER A 78 10.27 -2.21 -5.12
CA SER A 78 9.61 -3.25 -4.31
C SER A 78 9.00 -2.69 -3.02
N GLN A 79 9.69 -1.76 -2.35
CA GLN A 79 9.18 -1.11 -1.14
C GLN A 79 8.01 -0.18 -1.44
N MET A 80 8.06 0.55 -2.57
CA MET A 80 6.95 1.41 -3.01
C MET A 80 5.68 0.59 -3.24
N ILE A 81 5.78 -0.51 -3.98
CA ILE A 81 4.65 -1.41 -4.26
C ILE A 81 4.13 -2.04 -2.97
N ARG A 82 5.03 -2.51 -2.10
CA ARG A 82 4.66 -3.04 -0.78
C ARG A 82 3.92 -2.00 0.07
N THR A 83 4.35 -0.74 0.05
CA THR A 83 3.67 0.34 0.77
C THR A 83 2.26 0.57 0.22
N GLY A 84 2.07 0.54 -1.09
CA GLY A 84 0.75 0.57 -1.72
C GLY A 84 -0.14 -0.59 -1.24
N ALA A 85 0.40 -1.81 -1.16
CA ALA A 85 -0.33 -2.97 -0.65
C ALA A 85 -0.72 -2.80 0.83
N ILE A 86 0.15 -2.22 1.66
CA ILE A 86 -0.16 -1.91 3.06
C ILE A 86 -1.34 -0.92 3.14
N VAL A 87 -1.35 0.12 2.30
CA VAL A 87 -2.48 1.07 2.24
C VAL A 87 -3.77 0.35 1.88
N GLN A 88 -3.76 -0.52 0.88
CA GLN A 88 -4.92 -1.32 0.48
C GLN A 88 -5.44 -2.24 1.60
N LEU A 89 -4.53 -2.84 2.37
CA LEU A 89 -4.89 -3.66 3.54
C LEU A 89 -5.52 -2.82 4.66
N LEU A 90 -4.97 -1.65 4.95
CA LEU A 90 -5.51 -0.73 5.96
C LEU A 90 -6.90 -0.20 5.61
N LEU A 91 -7.18 -0.02 4.32
CA LEU A 91 -8.49 0.42 3.82
C LEU A 91 -9.50 -0.71 3.71
N GLY A 92 -9.07 -1.98 3.82
CA GLY A 92 -9.95 -3.14 3.63
C GLY A 92 -10.34 -3.42 2.19
N ASN A 93 -9.63 -2.85 1.21
CA ASN A 93 -9.96 -2.95 -0.21
C ASN A 93 -9.50 -4.26 -0.89
N ILE A 94 -8.59 -5.02 -0.25
CA ILE A 94 -8.10 -6.28 -0.83
C ILE A 94 -9.18 -7.36 -0.72
N GLY A 95 -9.48 -7.99 -1.85
CA GLY A 95 -10.53 -9.01 -1.95
C GLY A 95 -11.91 -8.46 -2.30
N LEU A 96 -12.08 -7.15 -2.34
CA LEU A 96 -13.31 -6.53 -2.82
C LEU A 96 -13.27 -6.33 -4.35
N PRO A 97 -14.41 -6.50 -5.06
CA PRO A 97 -14.49 -6.17 -6.48
C PRO A 97 -14.08 -4.72 -6.74
N GLY A 98 -13.11 -4.53 -7.64
CA GLY A 98 -12.56 -3.21 -7.96
C GLY A 98 -11.44 -2.73 -7.03
N GLY A 99 -11.09 -3.49 -6.00
CA GLY A 99 -9.96 -3.18 -5.10
C GLY A 99 -8.64 -3.84 -5.49
N GLY A 100 -7.62 -3.60 -4.67
CA GLY A 100 -6.32 -4.27 -4.76
C GLY A 100 -5.24 -3.53 -5.55
N MET A 101 -4.18 -4.27 -5.85
CA MET A 101 -2.99 -3.79 -6.55
C MET A 101 -2.94 -4.37 -7.95
N ASN A 102 -2.91 -3.52 -8.97
CA ASN A 102 -2.99 -3.94 -10.37
C ASN A 102 -1.78 -3.43 -11.17
N ALA A 103 -0.91 -4.35 -11.56
CA ALA A 103 0.17 -4.05 -12.49
C ALA A 103 -0.36 -3.95 -13.92
N LEU A 104 -0.25 -2.78 -14.54
CA LEU A 104 -0.82 -2.52 -15.87
C LEU A 104 -0.06 -3.21 -17.00
N ARG A 105 1.16 -3.67 -16.74
CA ARG A 105 2.06 -4.22 -17.76
C ARG A 105 2.37 -3.23 -18.90
N GLY A 106 3.45 -3.43 -19.61
CA GLY A 106 3.84 -2.61 -20.74
C GLY A 106 4.06 -3.45 -22.00
N HIS A 107 4.90 -4.48 -21.89
CA HIS A 107 5.26 -5.34 -23.00
C HIS A 107 4.26 -6.48 -23.19
N SER A 108 4.04 -6.85 -24.45
CA SER A 108 3.25 -8.03 -24.79
C SER A 108 3.86 -9.29 -24.18
N ASN A 109 3.04 -10.05 -23.45
CA ASN A 109 3.42 -11.31 -22.84
C ASN A 109 4.72 -11.27 -22.01
N ILE A 110 4.96 -10.19 -21.27
CA ILE A 110 6.18 -10.05 -20.44
C ILE A 110 6.35 -11.17 -19.41
N GLN A 111 5.26 -11.68 -18.88
CA GLN A 111 5.30 -12.82 -17.96
C GLN A 111 5.78 -14.09 -18.64
N GLY A 112 5.30 -14.37 -19.85
CA GLY A 112 5.77 -15.52 -20.63
C GLY A 112 7.25 -15.45 -20.97
N LEU A 113 7.77 -14.26 -21.31
CA LEU A 113 9.21 -14.05 -21.52
C LEU A 113 10.02 -14.37 -20.26
N THR A 114 9.55 -13.92 -19.10
CA THR A 114 10.20 -14.21 -17.81
C THR A 114 10.14 -15.71 -17.48
N ASP A 115 9.00 -16.35 -17.68
CA ASP A 115 8.80 -17.79 -17.44
C ASP A 115 9.69 -18.67 -18.32
N LEU A 116 9.97 -18.21 -19.54
CA LEU A 116 10.89 -18.88 -20.46
C LEU A 116 12.37 -18.55 -20.21
N GLY A 117 12.65 -17.67 -19.25
CA GLY A 117 14.02 -17.26 -18.94
C GLY A 117 14.72 -16.46 -20.07
N LEU A 118 13.96 -15.73 -20.86
CA LEU A 118 14.46 -14.92 -21.97
C LEU A 118 14.86 -13.49 -21.58
N LEU A 119 14.68 -13.10 -20.30
CA LEU A 119 15.06 -11.81 -19.72
C LEU A 119 16.08 -12.02 -18.61
#